data_cd4ef583c33ccc19ec279f3a1bdf2201
#
_entry.id   cd4ef583c33ccc19ec279f3a1bdf2201
#
_cell.length_a   1.000
_cell.length_b   1.000
_cell.length_c   1.000
_cell.angle_alpha   90.00
_cell.angle_beta   90.00
_cell.angle_gamma   90.00
#
_symmetry.space_group_name_H-M   'P 1'
#
loop_
_entity.id
_entity.type
_entity.pdbx_description
1 polymer ?
#
loop_
_entity_poly.entity_id
_entity_poly.type
_entity_poly.pdbx_seq_one_letter_code
_entity_poly.pdbx_strand_id
1 'polypeptide(L)'
;MERKSWQWLVVVVTLISMVGATAALAHKAPVPDRAPSPSDPPPGQVTPLAVDTFGGRVEPVVGTDDRAHLAYELRLTNITAANLRVERVRVLDPSRGGRVVDELIGDELASRLIVFGNPPSATDKLFRPGVGGLLFMDVTYRSGARLPDQLEYRFNVSTSKPTGLEDSFRAGPTRVSQADPAQIGAPLFGKRWLTGEGCCETITSHRGAIFPIDGTFHAPERFAIDWVQVGKNGRLYDGPKDELSSYPYYGAKIRSVAAGRVVGTRDTEPEQTPGQFPNGLALNDFGGNYVVVDIGEGRYAYYAHLQKGAKGVLVERGDQVRKGEVIGKLGNTGNTDAPHLHFMVIEGKSPLVSDALPFEIDRFRTRGTLTNYDAFLGGARAEITPEQSGAQRDRLPLHRIVNEFR
;
A
#
# COMPACT_ATOMS: atom_id res chain seq x y z
N MET A 1 36.22 -5.13 -25.24
CA MET A 1 36.01 -3.78 -24.68
C MET A 1 35.21 -2.98 -25.69
N GLU A 2 33.92 -3.04 -25.64
CA GLU A 2 33.05 -2.14 -26.41
C GLU A 2 31.87 -1.75 -25.56
N ARG A 3 31.80 -0.45 -25.24
CA ARG A 3 30.67 0.15 -24.54
C ARG A 3 29.52 0.32 -25.55
N LYS A 4 28.41 -0.37 -25.37
CA LYS A 4 27.15 -0.07 -26.06
C LYS A 4 26.37 0.97 -25.27
N SER A 5 26.32 2.18 -25.79
CA SER A 5 25.48 3.28 -25.35
C SER A 5 24.02 3.00 -25.72
N TRP A 6 23.14 3.04 -24.73
CA TRP A 6 21.69 3.00 -24.95
C TRP A 6 21.20 4.41 -25.23
N GLN A 7 20.79 4.66 -26.47
CA GLN A 7 20.10 5.90 -26.83
C GLN A 7 18.60 5.73 -26.56
N TRP A 8 18.07 6.60 -25.74
CA TRP A 8 16.63 6.73 -25.49
C TRP A 8 15.97 7.43 -26.68
N LEU A 9 15.00 6.78 -27.30
CA LEU A 9 14.19 7.34 -28.37
C LEU A 9 13.14 8.26 -27.75
N VAL A 10 13.32 9.57 -27.93
CA VAL A 10 12.30 10.58 -27.60
C VAL A 10 11.35 10.69 -28.80
N VAL A 11 10.12 10.24 -28.63
CA VAL A 11 9.06 10.48 -29.63
C VAL A 11 8.52 11.88 -29.40
N VAL A 12 8.90 12.79 -30.27
CA VAL A 12 8.33 14.15 -30.36
C VAL A 12 7.05 14.07 -31.19
N VAL A 13 5.91 14.29 -30.56
CA VAL A 13 4.63 14.51 -31.28
C VAL A 13 4.60 15.96 -31.73
N THR A 14 4.81 16.17 -33.02
CA THR A 14 4.69 17.48 -33.65
C THR A 14 3.22 17.78 -33.95
N LEU A 15 2.65 18.75 -33.28
CA LEU A 15 1.35 19.33 -33.62
C LEU A 15 1.49 20.20 -34.89
N ILE A 16 0.85 19.75 -35.96
CA ILE A 16 0.74 20.50 -37.21
C ILE A 16 -0.30 21.61 -37.02
N SER A 17 0.17 22.85 -37.04
CA SER A 17 -0.69 24.05 -37.12
C SER A 17 -1.14 24.22 -38.57
N MET A 18 -2.42 24.00 -38.85
CA MET A 18 -3.03 24.47 -40.11
C MET A 18 -3.49 25.93 -39.97
N VAL A 19 -2.87 26.79 -40.73
CA VAL A 19 -3.30 28.17 -40.94
C VAL A 19 -4.16 28.24 -42.20
N GLY A 20 -5.36 28.81 -42.02
CA GLY A 20 -5.96 29.69 -43.00
C GLY A 20 -6.97 29.13 -43.98
N ALA A 21 -8.24 29.38 -43.71
CA ALA A 21 -9.23 29.75 -44.74
C ALA A 21 -10.21 30.73 -44.13
N THR A 22 -10.17 31.97 -44.58
CA THR A 22 -11.14 33.02 -44.25
C THR A 22 -12.47 32.71 -44.92
N ALA A 23 -13.45 32.28 -44.14
CA ALA A 23 -14.84 32.25 -44.56
C ALA A 23 -15.60 33.41 -43.92
N ALA A 24 -16.34 34.17 -44.74
CA ALA A 24 -17.15 35.33 -44.36
C ALA A 24 -18.14 34.97 -43.25
N LEU A 25 -18.07 35.73 -42.14
CA LEU A 25 -18.98 35.60 -41.00
C LEU A 25 -20.33 36.24 -41.34
N ALA A 26 -21.35 35.43 -41.57
CA ALA A 26 -22.72 35.87 -41.38
C ALA A 26 -22.97 36.08 -39.88
N HIS A 27 -23.27 37.33 -39.48
CA HIS A 27 -23.66 37.66 -38.11
C HIS A 27 -24.95 36.94 -37.77
N LYS A 28 -24.85 35.85 -37.01
CA LYS A 28 -25.98 35.28 -36.30
C LYS A 28 -26.22 36.09 -35.03
N ALA A 29 -27.45 36.54 -34.85
CA ALA A 29 -27.86 37.22 -33.62
C ALA A 29 -27.52 36.39 -32.40
N PRO A 30 -27.10 36.99 -31.27
CA PRO A 30 -26.77 36.24 -30.06
C PRO A 30 -28.00 35.43 -29.59
N VAL A 31 -27.84 34.15 -29.46
CA VAL A 31 -28.81 33.29 -28.78
C VAL A 31 -28.79 33.72 -27.31
N PRO A 32 -29.95 34.09 -26.72
CA PRO A 32 -29.98 34.47 -25.31
C PRO A 32 -29.44 33.31 -24.47
N ASP A 33 -28.50 33.61 -23.57
CA ASP A 33 -28.00 32.68 -22.56
C ASP A 33 -29.18 32.09 -21.79
N ARG A 34 -29.49 30.82 -22.08
CA ARG A 34 -30.49 30.09 -21.33
C ARG A 34 -29.88 29.79 -19.97
N ALA A 35 -30.46 30.31 -18.90
CA ALA A 35 -30.06 29.94 -17.55
C ALA A 35 -30.04 28.39 -17.46
N PRO A 36 -28.97 27.78 -16.90
CA PRO A 36 -28.89 26.36 -16.80
C PRO A 36 -30.10 25.79 -16.06
N SER A 37 -30.70 24.75 -16.63
CA SER A 37 -31.79 24.01 -15.97
C SER A 37 -31.29 23.40 -14.65
N PRO A 38 -32.10 23.35 -13.58
CA PRO A 38 -31.73 22.71 -12.33
C PRO A 38 -31.32 21.22 -12.49
N SER A 39 -31.61 20.59 -13.62
CA SER A 39 -31.25 19.22 -13.99
C SER A 39 -29.93 19.11 -14.75
N ASP A 40 -29.34 20.23 -15.17
CA ASP A 40 -28.07 20.16 -15.89
C ASP A 40 -26.91 19.89 -14.88
N PRO A 41 -26.00 18.95 -15.18
CA PRO A 41 -24.82 18.77 -14.33
C PRO A 41 -24.00 20.07 -14.31
N PRO A 42 -23.34 20.40 -13.18
CA PRO A 42 -22.50 21.58 -13.12
C PRO A 42 -21.42 21.50 -14.20
N PRO A 43 -21.04 22.63 -14.84
CA PRO A 43 -19.99 22.62 -15.85
C PRO A 43 -18.68 22.07 -15.26
N GLY A 44 -18.01 21.23 -16.03
CA GLY A 44 -16.71 20.69 -15.64
C GLY A 44 -15.68 21.82 -15.48
N GLN A 45 -14.79 21.69 -14.52
CA GLN A 45 -13.67 22.62 -14.29
C GLN A 45 -12.38 22.00 -14.84
N VAL A 46 -11.61 22.78 -15.63
CA VAL A 46 -10.25 22.40 -15.99
C VAL A 46 -9.34 22.67 -14.80
N THR A 47 -8.64 21.64 -14.33
CA THR A 47 -7.80 21.71 -13.15
C THR A 47 -6.30 21.60 -13.50
N PRO A 48 -5.38 22.18 -12.72
CA PRO A 48 -3.95 22.11 -13.00
C PRO A 48 -3.33 20.73 -12.76
N LEU A 49 -4.02 19.89 -11.97
CA LEU A 49 -3.67 18.48 -11.75
C LEU A 49 -4.80 17.59 -12.23
N ALA A 50 -4.44 16.52 -12.95
CA ALA A 50 -5.29 15.35 -13.04
C ALA A 50 -5.12 14.54 -11.74
N VAL A 51 -6.24 14.12 -11.15
CA VAL A 51 -6.28 13.38 -9.88
C VAL A 51 -7.20 12.18 -10.07
N ASP A 52 -6.69 10.98 -9.83
CA ASP A 52 -7.49 9.76 -9.84
C ASP A 52 -7.08 8.81 -8.70
N THR A 53 -8.04 7.97 -8.27
CA THR A 53 -7.81 6.97 -7.23
C THR A 53 -7.12 5.76 -7.82
N PHE A 54 -5.99 5.39 -7.26
CA PHE A 54 -5.30 4.16 -7.63
C PHE A 54 -6.16 2.93 -7.25
N GLY A 55 -6.38 2.00 -8.19
CA GLY A 55 -7.27 0.85 -7.97
C GLY A 55 -8.77 1.15 -8.03
N GLY A 56 -9.16 2.41 -8.21
CA GLY A 56 -10.55 2.84 -8.50
C GLY A 56 -11.52 2.87 -7.32
N ARG A 57 -11.29 2.11 -6.24
CA ARG A 57 -12.09 2.11 -5.01
C ARG A 57 -11.23 1.82 -3.78
N VAL A 58 -11.73 2.18 -2.62
CA VAL A 58 -11.07 1.99 -1.32
C VAL A 58 -11.86 1.00 -0.48
N GLU A 59 -11.18 0.02 0.09
CA GLU A 59 -11.77 -0.96 1.00
C GLU A 59 -11.42 -0.59 2.44
N PRO A 60 -12.44 -0.43 3.33
CA PRO A 60 -12.21 -0.09 4.71
C PRO A 60 -11.70 -1.28 5.52
N VAL A 61 -10.95 -1.02 6.59
CA VAL A 61 -10.52 -2.03 7.57
C VAL A 61 -10.46 -1.41 8.96
N VAL A 62 -10.81 -2.16 10.00
CA VAL A 62 -10.70 -1.66 11.37
C VAL A 62 -9.35 -2.07 11.96
N GLY A 63 -8.56 -1.08 12.39
CA GLY A 63 -7.26 -1.28 13.00
C GLY A 63 -7.31 -1.60 14.50
N THR A 64 -6.14 -1.98 15.06
CA THR A 64 -5.96 -2.22 16.50
C THR A 64 -6.11 -0.96 17.37
N ASP A 65 -6.15 0.22 16.76
CA ASP A 65 -6.43 1.52 17.38
C ASP A 65 -7.94 1.82 17.51
N ASP A 66 -8.80 0.85 17.14
CA ASP A 66 -10.26 0.96 17.12
C ASP A 66 -10.79 2.05 16.16
N ARG A 67 -10.09 2.27 15.06
CA ARG A 67 -10.50 3.15 13.96
C ARG A 67 -10.70 2.37 12.67
N ALA A 68 -11.68 2.79 11.88
CA ALA A 68 -11.81 2.34 10.51
C ALA A 68 -10.87 3.18 9.62
N HIS A 69 -9.95 2.52 8.95
CA HIS A 69 -8.97 3.10 8.03
C HIS A 69 -9.42 2.96 6.60
N LEU A 70 -9.32 4.03 5.85
CA LEU A 70 -9.43 4.09 4.40
C LEU A 70 -8.03 4.39 3.87
N ALA A 71 -7.24 3.33 3.63
CA ALA A 71 -5.86 3.46 3.14
C ALA A 71 -5.81 3.22 1.62
N TYR A 72 -5.35 4.23 0.88
CA TYR A 72 -5.30 4.22 -0.59
C TYR A 72 -4.30 5.27 -1.10
N GLU A 73 -4.09 5.29 -2.41
CA GLU A 73 -3.24 6.28 -3.06
C GLU A 73 -4.04 7.08 -4.11
N LEU A 74 -3.75 8.38 -4.18
CA LEU A 74 -4.17 9.23 -5.29
C LEU A 74 -3.00 9.38 -6.26
N ARG A 75 -3.24 9.12 -7.53
CA ARG A 75 -2.31 9.43 -8.60
C ARG A 75 -2.55 10.87 -9.06
N LEU A 76 -1.49 11.66 -9.05
CA LEU A 76 -1.48 13.06 -9.40
C LEU A 76 -0.64 13.24 -10.67
N THR A 77 -1.09 14.08 -11.61
CA THR A 77 -0.29 14.43 -12.81
C THR A 77 -0.43 15.92 -13.11
N ASN A 78 0.71 16.62 -13.15
CA ASN A 78 0.73 18.02 -13.55
C ASN A 78 0.53 18.15 -15.06
N ILE A 79 -0.62 18.70 -15.48
CA ILE A 79 -0.96 18.89 -16.90
C ILE A 79 -0.58 20.29 -17.42
N THR A 80 -0.02 21.16 -16.57
CA THR A 80 0.34 22.53 -16.93
C THR A 80 1.76 22.62 -17.51
N ALA A 81 2.08 23.74 -18.14
CA ALA A 81 3.44 24.08 -18.57
C ALA A 81 4.27 24.79 -17.47
N ALA A 82 3.77 24.84 -16.22
CA ALA A 82 4.44 25.42 -15.06
C ALA A 82 4.87 24.32 -14.08
N ASN A 83 5.90 24.57 -13.28
CA ASN A 83 6.15 23.75 -12.11
C ASN A 83 5.04 23.98 -11.08
N LEU A 84 4.62 22.92 -10.42
CA LEU A 84 3.49 22.95 -9.49
C LEU A 84 3.87 22.29 -8.16
N ARG A 85 3.41 22.88 -7.04
CA ARG A 85 3.43 22.30 -5.71
C ARG A 85 2.01 22.10 -5.21
N VAL A 86 1.78 20.97 -4.54
CA VAL A 86 0.56 20.79 -3.75
C VAL A 86 0.83 21.36 -2.38
N GLU A 87 0.03 22.33 -1.98
CA GLU A 87 0.19 23.06 -0.71
C GLU A 87 -0.75 22.53 0.38
N ARG A 88 -1.92 22.02 -0.03
CA ARG A 88 -2.93 21.51 0.88
C ARG A 88 -3.87 20.56 0.16
N VAL A 89 -4.27 19.50 0.85
CA VAL A 89 -5.33 18.59 0.42
C VAL A 89 -6.33 18.44 1.56
N ARG A 90 -7.60 18.76 1.32
CA ARG A 90 -8.71 18.48 2.22
C ARG A 90 -9.54 17.34 1.68
N VAL A 91 -9.84 16.38 2.53
CA VAL A 91 -10.78 15.29 2.24
C VAL A 91 -12.16 15.69 2.70
N LEU A 92 -13.12 15.57 1.82
CA LEU A 92 -14.50 15.98 2.05
C LEU A 92 -15.41 14.74 2.08
N ASP A 93 -16.32 14.72 3.03
CA ASP A 93 -17.37 13.70 3.12
C ASP A 93 -18.70 14.30 2.60
N PRO A 94 -19.13 13.96 1.37
CA PRO A 94 -20.37 14.47 0.78
C PRO A 94 -21.61 14.04 1.57
N SER A 95 -21.60 12.86 2.22
CA SER A 95 -22.72 12.36 3.03
C SER A 95 -22.99 13.22 4.27
N ARG A 96 -21.99 14.04 4.66
CA ARG A 96 -22.06 14.99 5.78
C ARG A 96 -22.03 16.44 5.32
N GLY A 97 -22.64 16.72 4.14
CA GLY A 97 -22.72 18.07 3.60
C GLY A 97 -21.37 18.63 3.12
N GLY A 98 -20.44 17.79 2.73
CA GLY A 98 -19.10 18.20 2.29
C GLY A 98 -18.17 18.63 3.44
N ARG A 99 -18.42 18.11 4.65
CA ARG A 99 -17.54 18.37 5.81
C ARG A 99 -16.13 17.86 5.55
N VAL A 100 -15.14 18.65 5.96
CA VAL A 100 -13.73 18.20 5.98
C VAL A 100 -13.58 17.12 7.05
N VAL A 101 -13.12 15.93 6.65
CA VAL A 101 -12.88 14.78 7.52
C VAL A 101 -11.40 14.50 7.71
N ASP A 102 -10.54 15.02 6.82
CA ASP A 102 -9.09 14.95 6.92
C ASP A 102 -8.46 16.13 6.18
N GLU A 103 -7.26 16.55 6.60
CA GLU A 103 -6.52 17.64 5.95
C GLU A 103 -5.01 17.36 6.02
N LEU A 104 -4.35 17.37 4.87
CA LEU A 104 -2.90 17.25 4.75
C LEU A 104 -2.29 18.60 4.37
N ILE A 105 -1.27 19.04 5.12
CA ILE A 105 -0.56 20.30 4.93
C ILE A 105 0.89 20.19 5.44
N GLY A 106 1.81 20.98 4.86
CA GLY A 106 3.19 21.08 5.34
C GLY A 106 3.94 19.75 5.33
N ASP A 107 4.64 19.43 6.43
CA ASP A 107 5.48 18.24 6.54
C ASP A 107 4.67 16.94 6.45
N GLU A 108 3.45 16.92 6.96
CA GLU A 108 2.58 15.74 6.84
C GLU A 108 2.25 15.45 5.38
N LEU A 109 1.82 16.45 4.62
CA LEU A 109 1.60 16.30 3.18
C LEU A 109 2.88 15.88 2.45
N ALA A 110 4.01 16.51 2.75
CA ALA A 110 5.29 16.21 2.12
C ALA A 110 5.75 14.78 2.40
N SER A 111 5.53 14.25 3.61
CA SER A 111 5.88 12.87 4.00
C SER A 111 5.05 11.82 3.26
N ARG A 112 3.83 12.17 2.83
CA ARG A 112 2.89 11.28 2.13
C ARG A 112 2.95 11.40 0.59
N LEU A 113 3.82 12.26 0.06
CA LEU A 113 3.90 12.56 -1.37
C LEU A 113 5.18 12.01 -2.00
N ILE A 114 5.03 11.18 -3.02
CA ILE A 114 6.12 10.70 -3.89
C ILE A 114 5.94 11.33 -5.27
N VAL A 115 6.96 12.04 -5.76
CA VAL A 115 6.99 12.59 -7.12
C VAL A 115 7.85 11.68 -7.98
N PHE A 116 7.32 11.20 -9.09
CA PHE A 116 8.02 10.26 -9.97
C PHE A 116 9.32 10.87 -10.52
N GLY A 117 10.36 10.03 -10.61
CA GLY A 117 11.68 10.46 -11.03
C GLY A 117 12.54 11.13 -9.94
N ASN A 118 11.96 11.42 -8.77
CA ASN A 118 12.72 11.82 -7.61
C ASN A 118 12.96 10.61 -6.68
N PRO A 119 14.10 10.53 -5.97
CA PRO A 119 14.26 9.52 -4.92
C PRO A 119 13.18 9.71 -3.84
N PRO A 120 12.70 8.63 -3.18
CA PRO A 120 11.66 8.72 -2.14
C PRO A 120 12.02 9.69 -1.00
N SER A 121 13.30 9.80 -0.66
CA SER A 121 13.83 10.71 0.36
C SER A 121 13.93 12.17 -0.08
N ALA A 122 13.60 12.51 -1.35
CA ALA A 122 13.68 13.88 -1.83
C ALA A 122 12.74 14.79 -1.05
N THR A 123 13.27 15.89 -0.55
CA THR A 123 12.50 16.94 0.10
C THR A 123 11.78 17.84 -0.91
N ASP A 124 12.29 17.90 -2.14
CA ASP A 124 11.64 18.65 -3.23
C ASP A 124 10.45 17.88 -3.79
N LYS A 125 9.25 18.31 -3.45
CA LYS A 125 7.97 17.76 -3.91
C LYS A 125 7.39 18.54 -5.10
N LEU A 126 8.26 18.98 -6.00
CA LEU A 126 7.91 19.78 -7.16
C LEU A 126 7.48 18.91 -8.34
N PHE A 127 6.25 19.06 -8.79
CA PHE A 127 5.75 18.46 -10.02
C PHE A 127 6.16 19.34 -11.21
N ARG A 128 7.13 18.90 -12.01
CA ARG A 128 7.45 19.54 -13.29
C ARG A 128 6.33 19.30 -14.31
N PRO A 129 6.27 20.05 -15.43
CA PRO A 129 5.33 19.80 -16.51
C PRO A 129 5.33 18.33 -16.95
N GLY A 130 4.15 17.69 -16.97
CA GLY A 130 3.96 16.29 -17.36
C GLY A 130 4.39 15.26 -16.32
N VAL A 131 4.96 15.68 -15.18
CA VAL A 131 5.39 14.75 -14.13
C VAL A 131 4.20 14.35 -13.26
N GLY A 132 4.14 13.05 -12.96
CA GLY A 132 3.18 12.47 -12.04
C GLY A 132 3.77 12.15 -10.66
N GLY A 133 2.91 11.69 -9.76
CA GLY A 133 3.29 11.23 -8.43
C GLY A 133 2.14 10.53 -7.73
N LEU A 134 2.39 10.06 -6.52
CA LEU A 134 1.42 9.40 -5.65
C LEU A 134 1.30 10.15 -4.34
N LEU A 135 0.08 10.35 -3.89
CA LEU A 135 -0.24 10.85 -2.55
C LEU A 135 -0.88 9.70 -1.75
N PHE A 136 -0.23 9.30 -0.67
CA PHE A 136 -0.67 8.22 0.20
C PHE A 136 -1.66 8.73 1.23
N MET A 137 -2.88 8.19 1.18
CA MET A 137 -3.99 8.59 2.04
C MET A 137 -4.27 7.53 3.10
N ASP A 138 -4.62 7.99 4.29
CA ASP A 138 -5.22 7.17 5.35
C ASP A 138 -6.28 7.99 6.07
N VAL A 139 -7.51 7.93 5.59
CA VAL A 139 -8.64 8.67 6.17
C VAL A 139 -9.31 7.79 7.20
N THR A 140 -9.40 8.28 8.44
CA THR A 140 -9.88 7.45 9.55
C THR A 140 -11.23 7.91 10.09
N TYR A 141 -12.05 6.92 10.47
CA TYR A 141 -13.32 7.10 11.15
C TYR A 141 -13.33 6.32 12.47
N ARG A 142 -14.25 6.63 13.37
CA ARG A 142 -14.47 5.79 14.55
C ARG A 142 -14.97 4.42 14.12
N SER A 143 -14.51 3.35 14.76
CA SER A 143 -15.03 2.00 14.55
C SER A 143 -16.56 1.98 14.74
N GLY A 144 -17.27 1.29 13.84
CA GLY A 144 -18.74 1.25 13.83
C GLY A 144 -19.43 2.52 13.31
N ALA A 145 -18.69 3.55 12.93
CA ALA A 145 -19.30 4.71 12.26
C ALA A 145 -19.75 4.32 10.85
N ARG A 146 -20.89 4.92 10.41
CA ARG A 146 -21.27 4.81 9.00
C ARG A 146 -20.22 5.52 8.13
N LEU A 147 -19.61 4.77 7.23
CA LEU A 147 -18.68 5.29 6.24
C LEU A 147 -19.44 5.93 5.07
N PRO A 148 -18.87 6.94 4.41
CA PRO A 148 -19.43 7.49 3.18
C PRO A 148 -19.32 6.50 2.01
N ASP A 149 -20.18 6.62 1.02
CA ASP A 149 -20.08 5.84 -0.22
C ASP A 149 -18.96 6.36 -1.13
N GLN A 150 -18.53 7.61 -0.92
CA GLN A 150 -17.46 8.25 -1.65
C GLN A 150 -16.82 9.39 -0.85
N LEU A 151 -15.58 9.72 -1.21
CA LEU A 151 -14.84 10.88 -0.74
C LEU A 151 -14.58 11.83 -1.91
N GLU A 152 -14.53 13.13 -1.64
CA GLU A 152 -14.09 14.17 -2.56
C GLU A 152 -12.89 14.90 -1.98
N TYR A 153 -12.21 15.66 -2.80
CA TYR A 153 -11.03 16.41 -2.38
C TYR A 153 -11.13 17.87 -2.75
N ARG A 154 -10.49 18.71 -1.96
CA ARG A 154 -10.14 20.08 -2.34
C ARG A 154 -8.63 20.23 -2.29
N PHE A 155 -8.04 20.47 -3.43
CA PHE A 155 -6.62 20.75 -3.58
C PHE A 155 -6.40 22.27 -3.55
N ASN A 156 -5.31 22.70 -2.92
CA ASN A 156 -4.70 23.99 -3.10
C ASN A 156 -3.28 23.78 -3.64
N VAL A 157 -2.94 24.49 -4.70
CA VAL A 157 -1.65 24.36 -5.37
C VAL A 157 -1.03 25.74 -5.57
N SER A 158 0.30 25.78 -5.76
CA SER A 158 1.03 26.94 -6.24
C SER A 158 1.77 26.58 -7.53
N THR A 159 1.92 27.55 -8.42
CA THR A 159 2.58 27.36 -9.71
C THR A 159 3.69 28.39 -9.91
N SER A 160 4.78 27.99 -10.60
CA SER A 160 5.95 28.85 -10.82
C SER A 160 5.70 30.02 -11.77
N LYS A 161 4.60 29.99 -12.52
CA LYS A 161 4.12 31.04 -13.41
C LYS A 161 2.60 30.92 -13.59
N PRO A 162 1.89 31.99 -13.96
CA PRO A 162 0.45 31.94 -14.19
C PRO A 162 0.08 30.87 -15.22
N THR A 163 -0.94 30.07 -14.92
CA THR A 163 -1.47 29.01 -15.79
C THR A 163 -2.82 29.38 -16.41
N GLY A 164 -3.49 30.40 -15.87
CA GLY A 164 -4.88 30.74 -16.22
C GLY A 164 -5.91 29.78 -15.59
N LEU A 165 -5.46 28.88 -14.71
CA LEU A 165 -6.32 27.94 -13.99
C LEU A 165 -6.40 28.30 -12.51
N GLU A 166 -7.47 27.84 -11.85
CA GLU A 166 -7.69 28.07 -10.42
C GLU A 166 -6.63 27.31 -9.57
N ASP A 167 -6.04 28.02 -8.60
CA ASP A 167 -5.10 27.45 -7.62
C ASP A 167 -5.81 26.61 -6.54
N SER A 168 -7.14 26.67 -6.47
CA SER A 168 -7.98 25.86 -5.60
C SER A 168 -9.08 25.18 -6.40
N PHE A 169 -9.11 23.84 -6.39
CA PHE A 169 -10.06 23.07 -7.19
C PHE A 169 -10.55 21.83 -6.45
N ARG A 170 -11.68 21.26 -6.93
CA ARG A 170 -12.19 19.97 -6.47
C ARG A 170 -11.69 18.84 -7.35
N ALA A 171 -11.52 17.66 -6.75
CA ALA A 171 -11.19 16.40 -7.42
C ALA A 171 -11.94 15.24 -6.79
N GLY A 172 -11.96 14.12 -7.45
CA GLY A 172 -12.72 12.93 -7.06
C GLY A 172 -13.95 12.72 -7.94
N PRO A 173 -14.89 11.84 -7.56
CA PRO A 173 -14.93 11.12 -6.29
C PRO A 173 -14.00 9.90 -6.22
N THR A 174 -13.56 9.56 -5.02
CA THR A 174 -13.02 8.24 -4.67
C THR A 174 -14.14 7.40 -4.08
N ARG A 175 -14.44 6.25 -4.67
CA ARG A 175 -15.47 5.35 -4.18
C ARG A 175 -14.99 4.56 -2.98
N VAL A 176 -15.82 4.42 -1.95
CA VAL A 176 -15.58 3.60 -0.75
C VAL A 176 -16.41 2.33 -0.85
N SER A 177 -15.74 1.18 -0.73
CA SER A 177 -16.40 -0.13 -0.70
C SER A 177 -17.24 -0.27 0.56
N GLN A 178 -18.37 -0.93 0.45
CA GLN A 178 -19.20 -1.34 1.59
C GLN A 178 -19.04 -2.85 1.87
N ALA A 179 -18.10 -3.53 1.18
CA ALA A 179 -17.79 -4.93 1.43
C ALA A 179 -16.93 -5.07 2.70
N ASP A 180 -17.17 -6.14 3.43
CA ASP A 180 -16.37 -6.48 4.59
C ASP A 180 -14.97 -6.96 4.18
N PRO A 181 -13.91 -6.62 4.93
CA PRO A 181 -12.58 -7.16 4.72
C PRO A 181 -12.54 -8.67 4.93
N ALA A 182 -11.48 -9.33 4.46
CA ALA A 182 -11.30 -10.76 4.67
C ALA A 182 -11.19 -11.07 6.17
N GLN A 183 -12.11 -11.91 6.70
CA GLN A 183 -12.05 -12.39 8.10
C GLN A 183 -11.20 -13.64 8.17
N ILE A 184 -10.05 -13.56 8.85
CA ILE A 184 -9.04 -14.62 8.86
C ILE A 184 -8.61 -15.00 10.28
N GLY A 185 -7.97 -16.16 10.42
CA GLY A 185 -7.22 -16.52 11.62
C GLY A 185 -5.80 -15.97 11.63
N ALA A 186 -5.11 -16.14 12.75
CA ALA A 186 -3.71 -15.75 12.83
C ALA A 186 -2.81 -16.70 12.02
N PRO A 187 -1.83 -16.19 11.24
CA PRO A 187 -0.89 -17.01 10.48
C PRO A 187 0.17 -17.68 11.36
N LEU A 188 0.34 -17.23 12.60
CA LEU A 188 1.35 -17.66 13.56
C LEU A 188 0.70 -17.97 14.91
N PHE A 189 1.47 -18.59 15.80
CA PHE A 189 1.04 -18.94 17.15
C PHE A 189 2.07 -18.50 18.18
N GLY A 190 1.60 -18.13 19.38
CA GLY A 190 2.47 -17.72 20.48
C GLY A 190 2.50 -16.23 20.73
N LYS A 191 3.52 -15.79 21.46
CA LYS A 191 3.60 -14.43 22.01
C LYS A 191 4.67 -13.58 21.31
N ARG A 192 4.54 -12.28 21.44
CA ARG A 192 5.52 -11.26 21.04
C ARG A 192 5.78 -11.18 19.53
N TRP A 193 4.79 -11.51 18.71
CA TRP A 193 4.86 -11.26 17.28
C TRP A 193 4.66 -9.78 16.96
N LEU A 194 5.67 -9.18 16.37
CA LEU A 194 5.66 -7.78 15.96
C LEU A 194 5.10 -7.64 14.55
N THR A 195 4.19 -6.72 14.34
CA THR A 195 3.73 -6.27 13.04
C THR A 195 4.77 -5.32 12.44
N GLY A 196 5.63 -5.82 11.56
CA GLY A 196 6.55 -5.01 10.75
C GLY A 196 5.89 -4.56 9.45
N GLU A 197 6.31 -3.43 8.91
CA GLU A 197 5.94 -2.86 7.61
C GLU A 197 4.42 -2.73 7.35
N GLY A 198 3.59 -2.90 8.38
CA GLY A 198 2.14 -2.91 8.27
C GLY A 198 1.53 -1.54 7.96
N CYS A 199 0.25 -1.56 7.59
CA CYS A 199 -0.60 -0.40 7.33
C CYS A 199 -0.78 0.44 8.61
N CYS A 200 -1.21 1.71 8.60
CA CYS A 200 -1.80 2.44 7.45
C CYS A 200 -1.21 3.85 7.29
N GLU A 201 -0.93 4.57 8.40
CA GLU A 201 -0.53 5.98 8.39
C GLU A 201 0.85 6.20 7.76
N THR A 202 1.83 5.43 8.18
CA THR A 202 3.22 5.56 7.74
C THR A 202 3.40 4.97 6.34
N ILE A 203 4.20 5.62 5.49
CA ILE A 203 4.68 4.99 4.26
C ILE A 203 5.81 4.05 4.62
N THR A 204 5.49 2.78 4.81
CA THR A 204 6.45 1.69 4.99
C THR A 204 6.99 1.23 3.62
N SER A 205 7.97 0.33 3.61
CA SER A 205 8.43 -0.30 2.37
C SER A 205 7.28 -0.99 1.63
N HIS A 206 6.35 -1.63 2.35
CA HIS A 206 5.17 -2.27 1.76
C HIS A 206 4.20 -1.26 1.14
N ARG A 207 3.83 -0.20 1.85
CA ARG A 207 2.94 0.82 1.27
C ARG A 207 3.56 1.56 0.10
N GLY A 208 4.89 1.74 0.11
CA GLY A 208 5.64 2.33 -0.99
C GLY A 208 5.88 1.39 -2.17
N ALA A 209 5.58 0.10 -2.03
CA ALA A 209 5.78 -0.93 -3.05
C ALA A 209 4.71 -0.85 -4.15
N ILE A 210 4.79 0.19 -4.97
CA ILE A 210 3.93 0.39 -6.14
C ILE A 210 4.75 0.12 -7.40
N PHE A 211 4.42 -0.98 -8.07
CA PHE A 211 5.21 -1.48 -9.20
C PHE A 211 4.49 -1.33 -10.54
N PRO A 212 5.15 -0.77 -11.57
CA PRO A 212 4.67 -0.82 -12.94
C PRO A 212 5.02 -2.17 -13.55
N ILE A 213 4.10 -3.15 -13.46
CA ILE A 213 4.27 -4.48 -14.04
C ILE A 213 3.37 -4.59 -15.26
N ASP A 214 3.93 -5.05 -16.38
CA ASP A 214 3.23 -5.16 -17.68
C ASP A 214 2.53 -3.85 -18.10
N GLY A 215 3.13 -2.70 -17.74
CA GLY A 215 2.62 -1.37 -18.06
C GLY A 215 1.48 -0.86 -17.17
N THR A 216 1.09 -1.62 -16.16
CA THR A 216 0.04 -1.26 -15.18
C THR A 216 0.63 -1.17 -13.78
N PHE A 217 0.28 -0.14 -13.03
CA PHE A 217 0.68 -0.04 -11.64
C PHE A 217 -0.13 -1.00 -10.76
N HIS A 218 0.57 -1.67 -9.84
CA HIS A 218 0.00 -2.53 -8.80
C HIS A 218 0.51 -2.12 -7.43
N ALA A 219 -0.33 -2.29 -6.40
CA ALA A 219 -0.02 -2.09 -4.99
C ALA A 219 -0.18 -3.42 -4.21
N PRO A 220 0.68 -4.42 -4.48
CA PRO A 220 0.50 -5.77 -3.95
C PRO A 220 0.65 -5.85 -2.44
N GLU A 221 1.36 -4.91 -1.82
CA GLU A 221 1.76 -5.00 -0.42
C GLU A 221 1.11 -3.94 0.49
N ARG A 222 0.09 -3.19 0.01
CA ARG A 222 -0.56 -2.11 0.80
C ARG A 222 -0.98 -2.53 2.22
N PHE A 223 -1.43 -3.77 2.40
CA PHE A 223 -1.84 -4.33 3.68
C PHE A 223 -0.96 -5.50 4.14
N ALA A 224 0.19 -5.71 3.50
CA ALA A 224 1.12 -6.76 3.87
C ALA A 224 1.75 -6.50 5.25
N ILE A 225 2.11 -7.58 5.93
CA ILE A 225 2.76 -7.55 7.24
C ILE A 225 3.97 -8.47 7.21
N ASP A 226 5.11 -7.97 7.69
CA ASP A 226 6.31 -8.74 8.01
C ASP A 226 6.29 -9.12 9.50
N TRP A 227 6.03 -10.39 9.76
CA TRP A 227 5.98 -10.90 11.12
C TRP A 227 7.36 -11.31 11.60
N VAL A 228 7.90 -10.58 12.57
CA VAL A 228 9.09 -10.95 13.34
C VAL A 228 8.71 -11.15 14.81
N GLN A 229 9.58 -11.77 15.60
CA GLN A 229 9.28 -11.99 17.01
C GLN A 229 10.29 -11.28 17.93
N VAL A 230 9.79 -10.55 18.92
CA VAL A 230 10.63 -10.04 20.00
C VAL A 230 11.09 -11.22 20.86
N GLY A 231 12.38 -11.48 20.90
CA GLY A 231 12.99 -12.57 21.64
C GLY A 231 12.73 -12.52 23.15
N LYS A 232 13.05 -13.59 23.87
CA LYS A 232 12.93 -13.60 25.35
C LYS A 232 13.86 -12.58 26.03
N ASN A 233 15.00 -12.30 25.40
CA ASN A 233 15.97 -11.27 25.81
C ASN A 233 15.53 -9.83 25.46
N GLY A 234 14.36 -9.70 24.78
CA GLY A 234 13.83 -8.41 24.29
C GLY A 234 14.48 -7.94 22.99
N ARG A 235 15.23 -8.78 22.28
CA ARG A 235 15.92 -8.41 21.02
C ARG A 235 15.35 -9.21 19.85
N LEU A 236 15.67 -8.79 18.62
CA LEU A 236 15.30 -9.49 17.40
C LEU A 236 16.08 -10.82 17.26
N TYR A 237 17.36 -10.82 17.61
CA TYR A 237 18.25 -11.96 17.55
C TYR A 237 19.10 -12.07 18.82
N ASP A 238 19.70 -13.26 19.05
CA ASP A 238 20.54 -13.61 20.20
C ASP A 238 21.76 -14.40 19.69
N GLY A 239 22.83 -13.67 19.35
CA GLY A 239 24.04 -14.17 18.71
C GLY A 239 24.50 -13.33 17.54
N PRO A 240 25.34 -13.85 16.64
CA PRO A 240 25.75 -13.15 15.41
C PRO A 240 24.55 -12.85 14.51
N LYS A 241 24.49 -11.60 13.99
CA LYS A 241 23.36 -11.16 13.15
C LYS A 241 23.22 -11.97 11.86
N ASP A 242 24.33 -12.42 11.31
CA ASP A 242 24.44 -13.13 10.02
C ASP A 242 24.15 -14.66 10.13
N GLU A 243 23.81 -15.16 11.32
CA GLU A 243 23.46 -16.55 11.54
C GLU A 243 21.95 -16.71 11.73
N LEU A 244 21.31 -17.58 10.95
CA LEU A 244 19.88 -17.93 11.08
C LEU A 244 19.53 -18.48 12.47
N SER A 245 20.45 -19.22 13.08
CA SER A 245 20.32 -19.79 14.42
C SER A 245 20.20 -18.74 15.54
N SER A 246 20.65 -17.50 15.28
CA SER A 246 20.53 -16.38 16.20
C SER A 246 19.10 -15.84 16.31
N TYR A 247 18.21 -16.21 15.41
CA TYR A 247 16.80 -15.77 15.40
C TYR A 247 15.92 -16.84 16.03
N PRO A 248 15.44 -16.66 17.28
CA PRO A 248 14.76 -17.74 18.04
C PRO A 248 13.46 -18.24 17.41
N TYR A 249 12.90 -17.47 16.50
CA TYR A 249 11.64 -17.76 15.79
C TYR A 249 11.86 -18.31 14.37
N TYR A 250 13.11 -18.40 13.90
CA TYR A 250 13.43 -19.08 12.65
C TYR A 250 12.91 -20.54 12.71
N GLY A 251 12.16 -20.95 11.70
CA GLY A 251 11.49 -22.26 11.68
C GLY A 251 10.15 -22.30 12.45
N ALA A 252 9.62 -21.16 12.91
CA ALA A 252 8.29 -21.11 13.51
C ALA A 252 7.23 -21.64 12.53
N LYS A 253 6.25 -22.40 13.06
CA LYS A 253 5.18 -22.99 12.25
C LYS A 253 4.24 -21.90 11.72
N ILE A 254 4.05 -21.89 10.41
CA ILE A 254 3.10 -21.04 9.70
C ILE A 254 1.80 -21.81 9.53
N ARG A 255 0.67 -21.15 9.78
CA ARG A 255 -0.66 -21.75 9.73
C ARG A 255 -1.51 -21.12 8.64
N SER A 256 -2.33 -21.94 7.98
CA SER A 256 -3.37 -21.40 7.08
C SER A 256 -4.36 -20.56 7.87
N VAL A 257 -4.58 -19.32 7.41
CA VAL A 257 -5.48 -18.35 8.05
C VAL A 257 -6.96 -18.66 7.83
N ALA A 258 -7.27 -19.49 6.84
CA ALA A 258 -8.62 -19.94 6.51
C ALA A 258 -8.59 -21.35 5.96
N ALA A 259 -9.76 -21.99 5.87
CA ALA A 259 -9.92 -23.17 5.04
C ALA A 259 -9.84 -22.76 3.56
N GLY A 260 -9.20 -23.58 2.73
CA GLY A 260 -9.06 -23.24 1.32
C GLY A 260 -8.26 -24.28 0.54
N ARG A 261 -7.99 -23.95 -0.72
CA ARG A 261 -7.20 -24.78 -1.63
C ARG A 261 -5.85 -24.13 -1.91
N VAL A 262 -4.78 -24.90 -1.78
CA VAL A 262 -3.44 -24.47 -2.19
C VAL A 262 -3.40 -24.34 -3.71
N VAL A 263 -3.13 -23.12 -4.22
CA VAL A 263 -3.11 -22.82 -5.65
C VAL A 263 -1.71 -22.51 -6.18
N GLY A 264 -0.74 -22.28 -5.29
CA GLY A 264 0.66 -22.05 -5.65
C GLY A 264 1.59 -22.43 -4.50
N THR A 265 2.75 -23.02 -4.84
CA THR A 265 3.84 -23.30 -3.91
C THR A 265 5.17 -23.13 -4.59
N ARG A 266 6.20 -22.80 -3.81
CA ARG A 266 7.62 -22.81 -4.20
C ARG A 266 8.45 -23.22 -2.97
N ASP A 267 9.47 -24.05 -3.15
CA ASP A 267 10.30 -24.58 -2.07
C ASP A 267 11.79 -24.73 -2.42
N THR A 268 12.21 -24.14 -3.56
CA THR A 268 13.53 -24.34 -4.17
C THR A 268 14.56 -23.28 -3.80
N GLU A 269 14.10 -22.09 -3.37
CA GLU A 269 14.99 -20.95 -3.10
C GLU A 269 15.85 -21.20 -1.85
N PRO A 270 17.14 -20.83 -1.92
CA PRO A 270 18.03 -20.96 -0.76
C PRO A 270 17.73 -19.89 0.30
N GLU A 271 18.08 -20.21 1.55
CA GLU A 271 18.10 -19.21 2.64
C GLU A 271 19.15 -18.13 2.33
N GLN A 272 18.81 -16.89 2.58
CA GLN A 272 19.73 -15.75 2.50
C GLN A 272 20.55 -15.64 3.79
N THR A 273 21.71 -14.98 3.72
CA THR A 273 22.49 -14.62 4.90
C THR A 273 21.82 -13.40 5.57
N PRO A 274 21.38 -13.51 6.84
CA PRO A 274 20.78 -12.38 7.52
C PRO A 274 21.72 -11.15 7.59
N GLY A 275 21.14 -9.96 7.53
CA GLY A 275 21.88 -8.69 7.51
C GLY A 275 22.32 -8.23 6.11
N GLN A 276 22.01 -9.00 5.06
CA GLN A 276 22.37 -8.68 3.68
C GLN A 276 21.18 -8.92 2.76
N PHE A 277 20.77 -7.87 2.05
CA PHE A 277 19.80 -8.07 0.96
C PHE A 277 20.48 -8.76 -0.23
N PRO A 278 19.84 -9.74 -0.86
CA PRO A 278 20.35 -10.36 -2.06
C PRO A 278 20.40 -9.36 -3.22
N ASN A 279 21.39 -9.50 -4.09
CA ASN A 279 21.53 -8.69 -5.29
C ASN A 279 21.11 -9.49 -6.53
N GLY A 280 20.41 -8.83 -7.46
CA GLY A 280 20.12 -9.40 -8.78
C GLY A 280 19.04 -10.47 -8.81
N LEU A 281 18.17 -10.55 -7.81
CA LEU A 281 17.00 -11.42 -7.84
C LEU A 281 16.09 -11.03 -9.00
N ALA A 282 15.60 -12.03 -9.72
CA ALA A 282 14.49 -11.83 -10.64
C ALA A 282 13.21 -11.48 -9.85
N LEU A 283 12.33 -10.70 -10.44
CA LEU A 283 11.09 -10.25 -9.79
C LEU A 283 10.26 -11.42 -9.23
N ASN A 284 10.20 -12.53 -9.97
CA ASN A 284 9.49 -13.75 -9.56
C ASN A 284 10.12 -14.45 -8.34
N ASP A 285 11.35 -14.11 -7.99
CA ASP A 285 12.11 -14.73 -6.89
C ASP A 285 12.02 -13.91 -5.59
N PHE A 286 11.40 -12.72 -5.63
CA PHE A 286 11.29 -11.82 -4.48
C PHE A 286 10.63 -12.48 -3.27
N GLY A 287 9.55 -13.21 -3.47
CA GLY A 287 8.86 -13.92 -2.38
C GLY A 287 9.62 -15.15 -1.83
N GLY A 288 10.73 -15.56 -2.48
CA GLY A 288 11.45 -16.78 -2.09
C GLY A 288 10.57 -18.02 -2.17
N ASN A 289 10.59 -18.84 -1.13
CA ASN A 289 9.67 -19.97 -0.99
C ASN A 289 8.35 -19.51 -0.41
N TYR A 290 7.24 -20.00 -0.96
CA TYR A 290 5.93 -19.49 -0.63
C TYR A 290 4.81 -20.54 -0.71
N VAL A 291 3.68 -20.21 -0.10
CA VAL A 291 2.39 -20.87 -0.27
C VAL A 291 1.34 -19.84 -0.61
N VAL A 292 0.45 -20.14 -1.56
CA VAL A 292 -0.75 -19.35 -1.89
C VAL A 292 -1.97 -20.24 -1.66
N VAL A 293 -2.90 -19.78 -0.82
CA VAL A 293 -4.15 -20.46 -0.53
C VAL A 293 -5.32 -19.64 -1.06
N ASP A 294 -6.14 -20.23 -1.93
CA ASP A 294 -7.43 -19.67 -2.32
C ASP A 294 -8.39 -19.83 -1.14
N ILE A 295 -8.75 -18.72 -0.51
CA ILE A 295 -9.62 -18.66 0.67
C ILE A 295 -11.07 -18.32 0.34
N GLY A 296 -11.41 -18.32 -0.96
CA GLY A 296 -12.75 -18.03 -1.47
C GLY A 296 -12.97 -16.55 -1.79
N GLU A 297 -14.09 -16.25 -2.42
CA GLU A 297 -14.55 -14.89 -2.76
C GLU A 297 -13.54 -14.07 -3.60
N GLY A 298 -12.68 -14.75 -4.40
CA GLY A 298 -11.62 -14.09 -5.16
C GLY A 298 -10.45 -13.61 -4.31
N ARG A 299 -10.32 -14.07 -3.07
CA ARG A 299 -9.29 -13.71 -2.11
C ARG A 299 -8.27 -14.82 -1.96
N TYR A 300 -7.00 -14.45 -1.92
CA TYR A 300 -5.88 -15.38 -1.81
C TYR A 300 -4.97 -14.98 -0.66
N ALA A 301 -4.68 -15.92 0.25
CA ALA A 301 -3.70 -15.71 1.32
C ALA A 301 -2.31 -16.13 0.84
N TYR A 302 -1.37 -15.20 0.88
CA TYR A 302 0.01 -15.38 0.46
C TYR A 302 0.95 -15.38 1.66
N TYR A 303 1.81 -16.40 1.71
CA TYR A 303 2.80 -16.61 2.78
C TYR A 303 4.16 -16.77 2.11
N ALA A 304 5.11 -15.87 2.40
CA ALA A 304 6.40 -15.84 1.73
C ALA A 304 7.58 -15.95 2.69
N HIS A 305 8.77 -16.07 2.11
CA HIS A 305 10.06 -16.26 2.77
C HIS A 305 10.15 -17.53 3.63
N LEU A 306 9.42 -18.60 3.23
CA LEU A 306 9.42 -19.86 3.93
C LEU A 306 10.78 -20.58 3.81
N GLN A 307 11.07 -21.50 4.72
CA GLN A 307 12.25 -22.34 4.64
C GLN A 307 12.28 -23.19 3.36
N LYS A 308 13.48 -23.54 2.91
CA LYS A 308 13.71 -24.38 1.74
C LYS A 308 13.24 -25.83 1.93
N GLY A 309 12.70 -26.38 0.83
CA GLY A 309 12.41 -27.82 0.66
C GLY A 309 11.22 -28.32 1.46
N ALA A 310 10.95 -29.62 1.37
CA ALA A 310 9.80 -30.28 1.97
C ALA A 310 9.70 -30.20 3.51
N LYS A 311 10.73 -29.70 4.20
CA LYS A 311 10.67 -29.40 5.64
C LYS A 311 10.22 -27.97 5.91
N GLY A 312 10.27 -27.11 4.91
CA GLY A 312 9.90 -25.70 4.97
C GLY A 312 8.51 -25.43 4.42
N VAL A 313 8.20 -25.92 3.22
CA VAL A 313 6.86 -25.91 2.61
C VAL A 313 6.25 -27.29 2.80
N LEU A 314 5.12 -27.37 3.52
CA LEU A 314 4.55 -28.63 4.02
C LEU A 314 3.29 -29.07 3.25
N VAL A 315 2.92 -28.35 2.21
CA VAL A 315 1.75 -28.59 1.38
C VAL A 315 2.10 -28.47 -0.10
N GLU A 316 1.30 -29.09 -0.96
CA GLU A 316 1.48 -29.08 -2.40
C GLU A 316 0.31 -28.37 -3.09
N ARG A 317 0.54 -27.91 -4.31
CA ARG A 317 -0.52 -27.32 -5.13
C ARG A 317 -1.63 -28.35 -5.37
N GLY A 318 -2.85 -28.00 -4.99
CA GLY A 318 -4.03 -28.84 -5.09
C GLY A 318 -4.57 -29.29 -3.74
N ASP A 319 -3.78 -29.26 -2.70
CA ASP A 319 -4.17 -29.66 -1.34
C ASP A 319 -5.32 -28.79 -0.80
N GLN A 320 -6.20 -29.45 -0.01
CA GLN A 320 -7.19 -28.76 0.80
C GLN A 320 -6.63 -28.57 2.21
N VAL A 321 -6.62 -27.33 2.67
CA VAL A 321 -6.13 -27.01 4.03
C VAL A 321 -7.27 -26.47 4.88
N ARG A 322 -7.16 -26.70 6.20
CA ARG A 322 -8.10 -26.17 7.19
C ARG A 322 -7.53 -24.91 7.84
N LYS A 323 -8.39 -24.04 8.34
CA LYS A 323 -7.97 -22.93 9.19
C LYS A 323 -7.15 -23.45 10.38
N GLY A 324 -5.97 -22.89 10.61
CA GLY A 324 -5.03 -23.29 11.67
C GLY A 324 -4.12 -24.47 11.34
N GLU A 325 -4.28 -25.11 10.20
CA GLU A 325 -3.40 -26.18 9.72
C GLU A 325 -1.99 -25.66 9.43
N VAL A 326 -0.96 -26.41 9.81
CA VAL A 326 0.44 -26.02 9.57
C VAL A 326 0.79 -26.28 8.11
N ILE A 327 1.09 -25.22 7.38
CA ILE A 327 1.37 -25.27 5.93
C ILE A 327 2.83 -25.00 5.59
N GLY A 328 3.63 -24.51 6.54
CA GLY A 328 5.04 -24.23 6.32
C GLY A 328 5.78 -23.81 7.57
N LYS A 329 7.03 -23.41 7.37
CA LYS A 329 7.93 -22.88 8.41
C LYS A 329 8.55 -21.57 7.96
N LEU A 330 8.62 -20.62 8.88
CA LEU A 330 9.24 -19.32 8.69
C LEU A 330 10.73 -19.48 8.37
N GLY A 331 11.18 -18.89 7.30
CA GLY A 331 12.53 -18.94 6.76
C GLY A 331 13.12 -17.55 6.51
N ASN A 332 14.07 -17.50 5.57
CA ASN A 332 14.76 -16.29 5.13
C ASN A 332 15.13 -16.40 3.65
N THR A 333 14.19 -16.76 2.79
CA THR A 333 14.42 -16.99 1.36
C THR A 333 13.87 -15.86 0.50
N GLY A 334 14.47 -15.56 -0.66
CA GLY A 334 14.04 -14.47 -1.54
C GLY A 334 14.59 -13.11 -1.14
N ASN A 335 13.81 -12.02 -1.33
CA ASN A 335 14.23 -10.65 -1.07
C ASN A 335 14.04 -10.29 0.43
N THR A 336 14.96 -10.75 1.26
CA THR A 336 14.92 -10.59 2.71
C THR A 336 16.32 -10.42 3.29
N ASP A 337 16.46 -9.65 4.36
CA ASP A 337 17.69 -9.49 5.14
C ASP A 337 17.60 -10.04 6.58
N ALA A 338 16.43 -10.54 6.98
CA ALA A 338 16.24 -11.19 8.28
C ALA A 338 15.06 -12.17 8.22
N PRO A 339 15.10 -13.30 8.97
CA PRO A 339 13.99 -14.23 9.03
C PRO A 339 12.68 -13.53 9.41
N HIS A 340 11.64 -13.70 8.60
CA HIS A 340 10.30 -13.22 8.89
C HIS A 340 9.25 -14.01 8.08
N LEU A 341 7.99 -13.83 8.43
CA LEU A 341 6.89 -14.24 7.59
C LEU A 341 6.31 -12.97 6.94
N HIS A 342 6.49 -12.84 5.62
CA HIS A 342 5.72 -11.89 4.83
C HIS A 342 4.35 -12.48 4.55
N PHE A 343 3.30 -11.77 4.95
CA PHE A 343 1.91 -12.23 4.81
C PHE A 343 1.02 -11.13 4.26
N MET A 344 0.20 -11.46 3.27
CA MET A 344 -0.83 -10.58 2.72
C MET A 344 -2.04 -11.36 2.21
N VAL A 345 -3.17 -10.67 2.06
CA VAL A 345 -4.33 -11.12 1.29
C VAL A 345 -4.39 -10.32 0.01
N ILE A 346 -4.57 -10.98 -1.12
CA ILE A 346 -4.53 -10.38 -2.46
C ILE A 346 -5.73 -10.83 -3.30
N GLU A 347 -6.08 -10.04 -4.32
CA GLU A 347 -7.24 -10.32 -5.20
C GLU A 347 -6.97 -11.32 -6.32
N GLY A 348 -5.74 -11.80 -6.47
CA GLY A 348 -5.32 -12.71 -7.52
C GLY A 348 -4.31 -13.75 -7.05
N LYS A 349 -3.97 -14.70 -7.92
CA LYS A 349 -3.05 -15.81 -7.60
C LYS A 349 -1.58 -15.42 -7.67
N SER A 350 -1.27 -14.34 -8.37
CA SER A 350 0.10 -13.87 -8.59
C SER A 350 0.39 -12.68 -7.67
N PRO A 351 1.30 -12.80 -6.72
CA PRO A 351 1.50 -11.80 -5.68
C PRO A 351 1.95 -10.43 -6.18
N LEU A 352 2.60 -10.36 -7.35
CA LEU A 352 3.14 -9.10 -7.86
C LEU A 352 2.20 -8.33 -8.79
N VAL A 353 1.25 -9.03 -9.43
CA VAL A 353 0.27 -8.43 -10.36
C VAL A 353 -1.14 -8.41 -9.79
N SER A 354 -1.26 -8.49 -8.47
CA SER A 354 -2.52 -8.44 -7.73
C SER A 354 -2.45 -7.34 -6.70
N ASP A 355 -3.51 -6.56 -6.55
CA ASP A 355 -3.57 -5.57 -5.48
C ASP A 355 -3.87 -6.25 -4.13
N ALA A 356 -3.29 -5.69 -3.05
CA ALA A 356 -3.54 -6.16 -1.71
C ALA A 356 -4.95 -5.79 -1.26
N LEU A 357 -5.61 -6.75 -0.61
CA LEU A 357 -6.90 -6.58 0.04
C LEU A 357 -6.72 -6.46 1.55
N PRO A 358 -7.50 -5.63 2.23
CA PRO A 358 -7.47 -5.57 3.68
C PRO A 358 -8.03 -6.87 4.30
N PHE A 359 -7.54 -7.17 5.50
CA PHE A 359 -7.99 -8.32 6.28
C PHE A 359 -8.09 -7.99 7.77
N GLU A 360 -8.90 -8.75 8.48
CA GLU A 360 -9.04 -8.64 9.93
C GLU A 360 -8.82 -10.01 10.56
N ILE A 361 -8.02 -10.06 11.63
CA ILE A 361 -7.77 -11.29 12.39
C ILE A 361 -8.87 -11.44 13.44
N ASP A 362 -9.53 -12.61 13.46
CA ASP A 362 -10.72 -12.89 14.27
C ASP A 362 -10.51 -12.69 15.79
N ARG A 363 -9.39 -13.21 16.35
CA ARG A 363 -9.07 -13.10 17.78
C ARG A 363 -7.58 -13.13 18.05
N PHE A 364 -7.11 -12.12 18.77
CA PHE A 364 -5.74 -12.07 19.28
C PHE A 364 -5.67 -11.12 20.48
N ARG A 365 -4.48 -10.96 21.03
CA ARG A 365 -4.21 -9.97 22.06
C ARG A 365 -3.03 -9.10 21.65
N THR A 366 -3.14 -7.81 21.80
CA THR A 366 -2.03 -6.88 21.69
C THR A 366 -1.33 -6.70 23.03
N ARG A 367 -0.02 -6.45 23.01
CA ARG A 367 0.83 -6.22 24.18
C ARG A 367 1.35 -4.79 24.28
N GLY A 368 1.08 -3.99 23.28
CA GLY A 368 1.49 -2.60 23.17
C GLY A 368 2.15 -2.29 21.84
N THR A 369 2.68 -1.08 21.75
CA THR A 369 3.31 -0.52 20.56
C THR A 369 4.82 -0.43 20.76
N LEU A 370 5.61 -0.95 19.81
CA LEU A 370 7.06 -0.80 19.77
C LEU A 370 7.41 0.62 19.32
N THR A 371 8.17 1.35 20.12
CA THR A 371 8.51 2.77 19.86
C THR A 371 9.84 2.97 19.14
N ASN A 372 10.79 2.04 19.32
CA ASN A 372 12.15 2.11 18.76
C ASN A 372 12.36 1.10 17.59
N TYR A 373 11.46 1.10 16.60
CA TYR A 373 11.39 0.08 15.54
C TYR A 373 12.74 -0.14 14.81
N ASP A 374 13.35 0.91 14.25
CA ASP A 374 14.60 0.79 13.49
C ASP A 374 15.76 0.31 14.36
N ALA A 375 15.86 0.83 15.59
CA ALA A 375 16.88 0.40 16.54
C ALA A 375 16.70 -1.07 16.93
N PHE A 376 15.44 -1.54 17.10
CA PHE A 376 15.11 -2.93 17.37
C PHE A 376 15.52 -3.86 16.19
N LEU A 377 15.24 -3.48 14.95
CA LEU A 377 15.69 -4.21 13.77
C LEU A 377 17.23 -4.25 13.69
N GLY A 378 17.89 -3.20 14.16
CA GLY A 378 19.35 -3.13 14.33
C GLY A 378 19.90 -3.95 15.51
N GLY A 379 19.03 -4.66 16.27
CA GLY A 379 19.43 -5.51 17.42
C GLY A 379 19.34 -4.84 18.77
N ALA A 380 18.84 -3.61 18.90
CA ALA A 380 18.55 -3.01 20.20
C ALA A 380 17.44 -3.76 20.95
N ARG A 381 17.32 -3.53 22.26
CA ARG A 381 16.16 -4.07 23.00
C ARG A 381 14.88 -3.32 22.60
N ALA A 382 13.80 -4.07 22.49
CA ALA A 382 12.47 -3.52 22.24
C ALA A 382 12.02 -2.61 23.39
N GLU A 383 11.56 -1.42 23.03
CA GLU A 383 10.88 -0.46 23.91
C GLU A 383 9.39 -0.50 23.55
N ILE A 384 8.59 -1.04 24.47
CA ILE A 384 7.16 -1.28 24.22
C ILE A 384 6.34 -0.45 25.21
N THR A 385 5.49 0.43 24.69
CA THR A 385 4.50 1.17 25.48
C THR A 385 3.19 0.38 25.54
N PRO A 386 2.35 0.57 26.58
CA PRO A 386 1.08 -0.15 26.72
C PRO A 386 -0.03 0.34 25.77
N GLU A 387 0.28 1.30 24.91
CA GLU A 387 -0.67 1.81 23.93
C GLU A 387 -1.22 0.70 23.04
N GLN A 388 -2.53 0.74 22.76
CA GLN A 388 -3.27 -0.28 22.01
C GLN A 388 -3.15 -1.70 22.60
N SER A 389 -2.83 -1.86 23.89
CA SER A 389 -2.78 -3.18 24.53
C SER A 389 -4.18 -3.67 24.91
N GLY A 390 -4.46 -4.96 24.70
CA GLY A 390 -5.75 -5.54 25.06
C GLY A 390 -6.14 -6.76 24.21
N ALA A 391 -7.35 -7.26 24.47
CA ALA A 391 -7.98 -8.26 23.63
C ALA A 391 -8.49 -7.59 22.35
N GLN A 392 -8.23 -8.20 21.22
CA GLN A 392 -8.65 -7.74 19.91
C GLN A 392 -9.57 -8.78 19.27
N ARG A 393 -10.56 -8.28 18.52
CA ARG A 393 -11.45 -9.11 17.72
C ARG A 393 -11.75 -8.38 16.42
N ASP A 394 -11.59 -9.11 15.30
CA ASP A 394 -11.90 -8.61 13.97
C ASP A 394 -11.18 -7.26 13.73
N ARG A 395 -9.82 -7.31 13.79
CA ARG A 395 -8.95 -6.14 13.64
C ARG A 395 -7.75 -6.45 12.76
N LEU A 396 -7.32 -5.47 11.98
CA LEU A 396 -6.01 -5.47 11.34
C LEU A 396 -4.94 -5.06 12.36
N PRO A 397 -3.93 -5.89 12.63
CA PRO A 397 -2.78 -5.46 13.43
C PRO A 397 -2.01 -4.35 12.72
N LEU A 398 -2.00 -3.14 13.28
CA LEU A 398 -1.30 -2.00 12.71
C LEU A 398 0.22 -2.10 12.89
N HIS A 399 0.96 -1.28 12.14
CA HIS A 399 2.42 -1.21 12.23
C HIS A 399 2.92 -1.03 13.67
N ARG A 400 4.02 -1.73 14.02
CA ARG A 400 4.68 -1.72 15.34
C ARG A 400 3.89 -2.33 16.51
N ILE A 401 2.74 -2.94 16.27
CA ILE A 401 1.98 -3.60 17.33
C ILE A 401 2.61 -4.96 17.66
N VAL A 402 2.76 -5.23 18.96
CA VAL A 402 3.23 -6.51 19.47
C VAL A 402 2.05 -7.39 19.84
N ASN A 403 1.95 -8.56 19.22
CA ASN A 403 0.78 -9.43 19.25
C ASN A 403 1.03 -10.76 19.97
N GLU A 404 -0.05 -11.37 20.45
CA GLU A 404 -0.12 -12.72 20.97
C GLU A 404 -1.28 -13.46 20.30
N PHE A 405 -0.96 -14.57 19.63
CA PHE A 405 -1.91 -15.46 18.97
C PHE A 405 -2.07 -16.76 19.77
N ARG A 406 -3.30 -17.27 19.88
CA ARG A 406 -3.65 -18.48 20.66
C ARG A 406 -4.40 -19.50 19.84
#